data_487f7e22846f4e1042a225bfa96602a2
#
_entry.id   487f7e22846f4e1042a225bfa96602a2
#
_cell.length_a   1.000
_cell.length_b   1.000
_cell.length_c   1.000
_cell.angle_alpha   90.00
_cell.angle_beta   90.00
_cell.angle_gamma   90.00
#
_symmetry.space_group_name_H-M   'P 1'
#
loop_
_entity.id
_entity.type
_entity.pdbx_description
1 polymer ?
#
loop_
_entity_poly.entity_id
_entity_poly.type
_entity_poly.pdbx_seq_one_letter_code
_entity_poly.pdbx_strand_id
1 'polypeptide(L)'
;GYKGWPEHAPFDKIIVTCSPENVPTPLVEQLKEGGKMIVPVGQRYQQSFHLFTKVDGKLTDEKLISTLFVPMTGASEEQRRIQPDPTRPEIVNGSFEEDENGDEKVDGWHYQRQTTMCTESPITGTYCIRFQNKDFGSLSHCLQGSAIDGRTIAVLNLNYWVRCEGIVPGQDVTEQAAVVVHFYDHVRREIGQKVMGKWRGSFDWQNARSTVPVPPGAKEMIIRIGLNGATGQLDIDDLQLSIIRR
;
A
#
# COMPACT_ATOMS: atom_id res chain seq x y z
N GLY A 1 -5.65 -21.17 9.41
CA GLY A 1 -6.71 -20.37 8.82
C GLY A 1 -7.28 -20.96 7.54
N TYR A 2 -6.46 -21.47 6.61
CA TYR A 2 -6.92 -21.95 5.29
C TYR A 2 -8.04 -23.01 5.35
N LYS A 3 -7.94 -23.97 6.28
CA LYS A 3 -8.91 -25.07 6.42
C LYS A 3 -10.17 -24.66 7.22
N GLY A 4 -10.19 -23.48 7.80
CA GLY A 4 -11.26 -23.06 8.71
C GLY A 4 -11.31 -23.90 9.98
N TRP A 5 -12.53 -24.11 10.51
CA TRP A 5 -12.81 -24.87 11.72
C TRP A 5 -14.08 -25.70 11.56
N PRO A 6 -13.99 -26.83 10.83
CA PRO A 6 -15.16 -27.59 10.40
C PRO A 6 -16.01 -28.16 11.57
N GLU A 7 -15.37 -28.47 12.73
CA GLU A 7 -16.11 -29.00 13.89
C GLU A 7 -17.11 -28.01 14.49
N HIS A 8 -16.98 -26.70 14.18
CA HIS A 8 -17.84 -25.63 14.67
C HIS A 8 -18.66 -24.98 13.57
N ALA A 9 -18.52 -25.46 12.32
CA ALA A 9 -19.31 -24.96 11.21
C ALA A 9 -20.78 -25.38 11.32
N PRO A 10 -21.71 -24.61 10.70
CA PRO A 10 -21.50 -23.43 9.86
C PRO A 10 -21.48 -22.11 10.67
N PHE A 11 -20.77 -21.10 10.16
CA PHE A 11 -20.60 -19.79 10.80
C PHE A 11 -21.50 -18.71 10.18
N ASP A 12 -22.04 -17.82 11.01
CA ASP A 12 -22.79 -16.66 10.57
C ASP A 12 -21.88 -15.58 9.99
N LYS A 13 -20.66 -15.45 10.53
CA LYS A 13 -19.65 -14.47 10.11
C LYS A 13 -18.24 -15.05 10.18
N ILE A 14 -17.41 -14.73 9.18
CA ILE A 14 -16.00 -15.09 9.14
C ILE A 14 -15.16 -13.83 8.91
N ILE A 15 -14.09 -13.64 9.68
CA ILE A 15 -13.09 -12.61 9.49
C ILE A 15 -11.76 -13.29 9.21
N VAL A 16 -11.13 -12.97 8.07
CA VAL A 16 -9.81 -13.46 7.70
C VAL A 16 -8.79 -12.34 7.86
N THR A 17 -7.74 -12.58 8.64
CA THR A 17 -6.73 -11.58 9.00
C THR A 17 -5.38 -11.79 8.29
N CYS A 18 -5.39 -12.51 7.17
CA CYS A 18 -4.26 -12.68 6.26
C CYS A 18 -4.80 -12.74 4.83
N SER A 19 -3.96 -12.42 3.84
CA SER A 19 -4.41 -12.30 2.45
C SER A 19 -4.13 -13.56 1.63
N PRO A 20 -5.15 -14.33 1.26
CA PRO A 20 -5.06 -15.27 0.14
C PRO A 20 -5.17 -14.53 -1.19
N GLU A 21 -4.75 -15.17 -2.29
CA GLU A 21 -5.03 -14.64 -3.64
C GLU A 21 -6.53 -14.74 -3.97
N ASN A 22 -7.16 -15.84 -3.55
CA ASN A 22 -8.59 -16.08 -3.70
C ASN A 22 -9.17 -16.63 -2.39
N VAL A 23 -10.46 -16.49 -2.18
CA VAL A 23 -11.12 -17.03 -0.99
C VAL A 23 -10.97 -18.54 -0.92
N PRO A 24 -10.44 -19.11 0.18
CA PRO A 24 -10.31 -20.56 0.34
C PRO A 24 -11.67 -21.26 0.33
N THR A 25 -11.83 -22.29 -0.51
CA THR A 25 -13.06 -23.08 -0.61
C THR A 25 -13.57 -23.60 0.75
N PRO A 26 -12.74 -24.10 1.68
CA PRO A 26 -13.23 -24.54 2.98
C PRO A 26 -13.94 -23.44 3.80
N LEU A 27 -13.57 -22.17 3.63
CA LEU A 27 -14.23 -21.06 4.33
C LEU A 27 -15.60 -20.76 3.71
N VAL A 28 -15.72 -20.91 2.39
CA VAL A 28 -17.00 -20.76 1.67
C VAL A 28 -17.99 -21.84 2.10
N GLU A 29 -17.53 -23.09 2.22
CA GLU A 29 -18.34 -24.23 2.64
C GLU A 29 -18.83 -24.05 4.09
N GLN A 30 -17.99 -23.54 4.97
CA GLN A 30 -18.28 -23.33 6.39
C GLN A 30 -19.08 -22.05 6.68
N LEU A 31 -19.33 -21.19 5.69
CA LEU A 31 -20.18 -20.01 5.85
C LEU A 31 -21.65 -20.41 5.67
N LYS A 32 -22.53 -19.97 6.58
CA LYS A 32 -23.99 -20.15 6.47
C LYS A 32 -24.55 -19.46 5.23
N GLU A 33 -25.68 -19.95 4.74
CA GLU A 33 -26.51 -19.20 3.80
C GLU A 33 -26.95 -17.87 4.43
N GLY A 34 -26.82 -16.76 3.71
CA GLY A 34 -26.99 -15.39 4.23
C GLY A 34 -25.84 -14.90 5.13
N GLY A 35 -24.84 -15.75 5.41
CA GLY A 35 -23.67 -15.40 6.20
C GLY A 35 -22.73 -14.43 5.47
N LYS A 36 -21.93 -13.69 6.23
CA LYS A 36 -20.99 -12.69 5.71
C LYS A 36 -19.56 -13.03 6.05
N MET A 37 -18.64 -12.78 5.11
CA MET A 37 -17.21 -12.98 5.30
C MET A 37 -16.44 -11.76 4.81
N ILE A 38 -15.50 -11.25 5.62
CA ILE A 38 -14.57 -10.21 5.21
C ILE A 38 -13.18 -10.79 5.07
N VAL A 39 -12.57 -10.60 3.90
CA VAL A 39 -11.26 -11.17 3.52
C VAL A 39 -10.46 -10.12 2.75
N PRO A 40 -9.18 -9.89 3.08
CA PRO A 40 -8.28 -9.14 2.20
C PRO A 40 -7.82 -10.06 1.06
N VAL A 41 -8.32 -9.84 -0.15
CA VAL A 41 -8.06 -10.68 -1.34
C VAL A 41 -7.21 -9.91 -2.36
N GLY A 42 -6.37 -10.59 -3.09
CA GLY A 42 -5.60 -10.02 -4.20
C GLY A 42 -4.15 -10.50 -4.28
N GLN A 43 -3.40 -9.89 -5.19
CA GLN A 43 -1.96 -10.14 -5.34
C GLN A 43 -1.20 -9.72 -4.08
N ARG A 44 0.05 -10.20 -3.92
CA ARG A 44 0.80 -10.06 -2.67
C ARG A 44 0.91 -8.63 -2.13
N TYR A 45 1.02 -7.64 -3.01
CA TYR A 45 1.15 -6.22 -2.64
C TYR A 45 -0.02 -5.36 -3.12
N GLN A 46 -1.01 -5.98 -3.78
CA GLN A 46 -2.19 -5.31 -4.31
C GLN A 46 -3.42 -6.06 -3.81
N GLN A 47 -3.91 -5.66 -2.66
CA GLN A 47 -5.02 -6.31 -1.97
C GLN A 47 -6.10 -5.28 -1.66
N SER A 48 -7.35 -5.72 -1.68
CA SER A 48 -8.47 -4.97 -1.15
C SER A 48 -9.24 -5.82 -0.16
N PHE A 49 -9.87 -5.22 0.81
CA PHE A 49 -10.90 -5.90 1.58
C PHE A 49 -12.07 -6.19 0.67
N HIS A 50 -12.61 -7.40 0.79
CA HIS A 50 -13.83 -7.82 0.15
C HIS A 50 -14.82 -8.29 1.19
N LEU A 51 -16.06 -7.79 1.11
CA LEU A 51 -17.18 -8.28 1.88
C LEU A 51 -17.97 -9.26 1.03
N PHE A 52 -17.86 -10.53 1.36
CA PHE A 52 -18.62 -11.60 0.72
C PHE A 52 -19.90 -11.90 1.49
N THR A 53 -20.99 -12.12 0.77
CA THR A 53 -22.24 -12.66 1.32
C THR A 53 -22.59 -13.94 0.58
N LYS A 54 -22.94 -15.02 1.30
CA LYS A 54 -23.35 -16.28 0.67
C LYS A 54 -24.83 -16.22 0.31
N VAL A 55 -25.13 -16.39 -0.99
CA VAL A 55 -26.49 -16.40 -1.54
C VAL A 55 -26.62 -17.56 -2.51
N ASP A 56 -27.57 -18.44 -2.31
CA ASP A 56 -27.80 -19.66 -3.10
C ASP A 56 -26.53 -20.50 -3.29
N GLY A 57 -25.79 -20.68 -2.18
CA GLY A 57 -24.53 -21.43 -2.14
C GLY A 57 -23.34 -20.76 -2.79
N LYS A 58 -23.46 -19.56 -3.34
CA LYS A 58 -22.40 -18.78 -3.99
C LYS A 58 -22.07 -17.54 -3.19
N LEU A 59 -20.83 -17.02 -3.37
CA LEU A 59 -20.45 -15.73 -2.82
C LEU A 59 -20.84 -14.60 -3.78
N THR A 60 -21.54 -13.60 -3.27
CA THR A 60 -21.58 -12.26 -3.87
C THR A 60 -20.44 -11.45 -3.28
N ASP A 61 -19.84 -10.55 -4.05
CA ASP A 61 -18.63 -9.81 -3.72
C ASP A 61 -18.88 -8.30 -3.74
N GLU A 62 -18.41 -7.62 -2.70
CA GLU A 62 -18.35 -6.17 -2.60
C GLU A 62 -16.90 -5.78 -2.28
N LYS A 63 -16.19 -5.18 -3.25
CA LYS A 63 -14.83 -4.66 -3.06
C LYS A 63 -14.89 -3.42 -2.16
N LEU A 64 -14.08 -3.40 -1.13
CA LEU A 64 -13.93 -2.29 -0.19
C LEU A 64 -12.56 -1.60 -0.41
N ILE A 65 -12.02 -0.98 0.62
CA ILE A 65 -10.78 -0.21 0.57
C ILE A 65 -9.54 -1.07 0.29
N SER A 66 -8.57 -0.48 -0.38
CA SER A 66 -7.23 -1.05 -0.57
C SER A 66 -6.53 -1.30 0.76
N THR A 67 -5.82 -2.41 0.88
CA THR A 67 -5.14 -2.81 2.12
C THR A 67 -3.86 -3.60 1.85
N LEU A 68 -2.99 -3.71 2.86
CA LEU A 68 -1.78 -4.51 2.79
C LEU A 68 -1.71 -5.47 3.98
N PHE A 69 -2.05 -6.72 3.76
CA PHE A 69 -1.98 -7.78 4.76
C PHE A 69 -0.82 -8.74 4.51
N VAL A 70 -0.39 -9.39 5.58
CA VAL A 70 0.52 -10.53 5.46
C VAL A 70 -0.13 -11.63 4.63
N PRO A 71 0.61 -12.33 3.76
CA PRO A 71 0.05 -13.41 2.97
C PRO A 71 -0.45 -14.56 3.85
N MET A 72 -1.47 -15.27 3.38
CA MET A 72 -1.91 -16.51 3.99
C MET A 72 -0.87 -17.58 3.70
N THR A 73 -0.11 -17.99 4.71
CA THR A 73 0.99 -18.97 4.57
C THR A 73 0.52 -20.40 4.32
N GLY A 74 1.44 -21.29 3.92
CA GLY A 74 1.18 -22.69 3.59
C GLY A 74 0.53 -22.87 2.23
N ALA A 75 -0.38 -23.83 2.09
CA ALA A 75 -0.97 -24.22 0.81
C ALA A 75 -1.54 -23.04 -0.01
N SER A 76 -2.09 -22.03 0.65
CA SER A 76 -2.62 -20.83 -0.05
C SER A 76 -1.51 -20.02 -0.73
N GLU A 77 -0.36 -19.85 -0.10
CA GLU A 77 0.76 -19.12 -0.69
C GLU A 77 1.46 -19.95 -1.77
N GLU A 78 1.59 -21.27 -1.56
CA GLU A 78 2.18 -22.18 -2.54
C GLU A 78 1.35 -22.28 -3.83
N GLN A 79 0.02 -22.12 -3.72
CA GLN A 79 -0.92 -22.15 -4.85
C GLN A 79 -1.13 -20.77 -5.50
N ARG A 80 -0.47 -19.72 -5.02
CA ARG A 80 -0.58 -18.38 -5.60
C ARG A 80 -0.12 -18.40 -7.05
N ARG A 81 -0.99 -17.97 -7.95
CA ARG A 81 -0.76 -18.00 -9.42
C ARG A 81 0.19 -16.90 -9.87
N ILE A 82 0.03 -15.71 -9.27
CA ILE A 82 0.85 -14.55 -9.60
C ILE A 82 1.84 -14.34 -8.47
N GLN A 83 3.12 -14.61 -8.77
CA GLN A 83 4.23 -14.32 -7.87
C GLN A 83 4.84 -12.97 -8.25
N PRO A 84 5.07 -12.06 -7.30
CA PRO A 84 5.77 -10.81 -7.59
C PRO A 84 7.16 -11.09 -8.13
N ASP A 85 7.55 -10.41 -9.21
CA ASP A 85 8.92 -10.50 -9.75
C ASP A 85 9.86 -9.57 -8.94
N PRO A 86 10.74 -10.10 -8.09
CA PRO A 86 11.62 -9.26 -7.27
C PRO A 86 12.74 -8.59 -8.08
N THR A 87 12.88 -8.93 -9.37
CA THR A 87 13.85 -8.29 -10.27
C THR A 87 13.27 -7.08 -11.01
N ARG A 88 11.95 -6.83 -10.84
CA ARG A 88 11.20 -5.74 -11.45
C ARG A 88 10.26 -5.07 -10.45
N PRO A 89 10.81 -4.45 -9.38
CA PRO A 89 9.97 -3.66 -8.49
C PRO A 89 9.31 -2.52 -9.26
N GLU A 90 8.06 -2.25 -8.95
CA GLU A 90 7.27 -1.24 -9.62
C GLU A 90 6.47 -0.39 -8.62
N ILE A 91 6.05 0.78 -9.05
CA ILE A 91 5.02 1.61 -8.42
C ILE A 91 3.76 1.46 -9.26
N VAL A 92 2.72 0.95 -8.63
CA VAL A 92 1.39 0.87 -9.24
C VAL A 92 0.67 2.19 -9.01
N ASN A 93 -0.01 2.70 -10.04
CA ASN A 93 -0.76 3.94 -9.97
C ASN A 93 0.04 5.11 -9.32
N GLY A 94 1.26 5.31 -9.80
CA GLY A 94 2.12 6.40 -9.34
C GLY A 94 1.72 7.79 -9.87
N SER A 95 0.83 7.83 -10.86
CA SER A 95 0.17 9.04 -11.36
C SER A 95 -1.07 9.41 -10.53
N PHE A 96 -1.54 8.53 -9.62
CA PHE A 96 -2.70 8.73 -8.73
C PHE A 96 -4.04 8.93 -9.44
N GLU A 97 -4.19 8.42 -10.67
CA GLU A 97 -5.38 8.59 -11.51
C GLU A 97 -6.47 7.52 -11.30
N GLU A 98 -6.08 6.32 -10.80
CA GLU A 98 -6.97 5.17 -10.73
C GLU A 98 -7.72 5.12 -9.40
N ASP A 99 -9.05 5.10 -9.49
CA ASP A 99 -10.04 4.83 -8.43
C ASP A 99 -11.18 4.03 -9.06
N GLU A 100 -10.99 2.72 -9.19
CA GLU A 100 -11.88 1.82 -9.95
C GLU A 100 -13.25 1.65 -9.29
N ASN A 101 -13.30 1.71 -7.96
CA ASN A 101 -14.53 1.54 -7.19
C ASN A 101 -15.24 2.85 -6.80
N GLY A 102 -14.66 4.01 -7.12
CA GLY A 102 -15.24 5.33 -6.87
C GLY A 102 -15.34 5.70 -5.38
N ASP A 103 -14.39 5.21 -4.56
CA ASP A 103 -14.39 5.49 -3.11
C ASP A 103 -13.55 6.73 -2.73
N GLU A 104 -13.10 7.49 -3.75
CA GLU A 104 -12.24 8.67 -3.62
C GLU A 104 -10.88 8.36 -3.01
N LYS A 105 -10.41 7.10 -3.15
CA LYS A 105 -9.10 6.63 -2.73
C LYS A 105 -8.30 6.16 -3.94
N VAL A 106 -7.02 6.45 -3.91
CA VAL A 106 -6.10 6.03 -4.97
C VAL A 106 -5.88 4.53 -4.92
N ASP A 107 -6.29 3.81 -5.97
CA ASP A 107 -6.07 2.36 -6.07
C ASP A 107 -4.57 2.01 -6.03
N GLY A 108 -4.25 0.87 -5.40
CA GLY A 108 -2.88 0.39 -5.26
C GLY A 108 -2.10 1.01 -4.10
N TRP A 109 -2.62 2.07 -3.48
CA TRP A 109 -2.05 2.68 -2.28
C TRP A 109 -2.85 2.29 -1.04
N HIS A 110 -2.16 1.93 0.02
CA HIS A 110 -2.73 1.35 1.23
C HIS A 110 -2.62 2.28 2.42
N TYR A 111 -3.45 2.05 3.45
CA TYR A 111 -3.47 2.83 4.68
C TYR A 111 -3.59 4.34 4.45
N GLN A 112 -4.41 4.72 3.47
CA GLN A 112 -4.65 6.12 3.11
C GLN A 112 -5.34 6.84 4.27
N ARG A 113 -4.58 7.65 4.98
CA ARG A 113 -5.02 8.43 6.13
C ARG A 113 -4.88 9.91 5.84
N GLN A 114 -5.97 10.66 6.00
CA GLN A 114 -6.03 12.10 5.73
C GLN A 114 -5.46 12.41 4.33
N THR A 115 -5.90 11.63 3.35
CA THR A 115 -5.56 11.77 1.94
C THR A 115 -6.81 12.03 1.12
N THR A 116 -6.66 12.79 0.04
CA THR A 116 -7.69 13.01 -0.97
C THR A 116 -7.09 12.99 -2.36
N MET A 117 -7.86 12.55 -3.36
CA MET A 117 -7.56 12.80 -4.77
C MET A 117 -7.85 14.27 -5.05
N CYS A 118 -6.86 15.00 -5.53
CA CYS A 118 -6.94 16.46 -5.68
C CYS A 118 -6.83 16.87 -7.14
N THR A 119 -7.79 17.65 -7.63
CA THR A 119 -7.83 18.19 -8.99
C THR A 119 -7.20 19.57 -9.12
N GLU A 120 -6.64 20.11 -8.05
CA GLU A 120 -6.07 21.45 -8.03
C GLU A 120 -4.68 21.48 -8.68
N SER A 121 -4.64 21.78 -9.97
CA SER A 121 -3.42 21.93 -10.77
C SER A 121 -2.45 20.71 -10.69
N PRO A 122 -2.90 19.49 -11.01
CA PRO A 122 -1.99 18.35 -11.09
C PRO A 122 -0.94 18.58 -12.18
N ILE A 123 0.18 17.91 -12.10
CA ILE A 123 1.26 17.95 -13.11
C ILE A 123 0.90 17.07 -14.30
N THR A 124 0.32 15.92 -14.03
CA THR A 124 -0.15 14.97 -15.05
C THR A 124 -1.60 14.61 -14.81
N GLY A 125 -2.32 14.27 -15.87
CA GLY A 125 -3.69 13.77 -15.78
C GLY A 125 -4.69 14.75 -15.13
N THR A 126 -5.54 14.19 -14.27
CA THR A 126 -6.66 14.88 -13.62
C THR A 126 -6.43 15.05 -12.12
N TYR A 127 -5.68 14.14 -11.50
CA TYR A 127 -5.52 14.05 -10.06
C TYR A 127 -4.06 14.09 -9.63
N CYS A 128 -3.82 14.55 -8.44
CA CYS A 128 -2.64 14.28 -7.63
C CYS A 128 -3.10 13.77 -6.26
N ILE A 129 -2.20 13.17 -5.48
CA ILE A 129 -2.54 12.80 -4.10
C ILE A 129 -2.21 13.94 -3.16
N ARG A 130 -3.19 14.34 -2.34
CA ARG A 130 -3.06 15.38 -1.31
C ARG A 130 -3.10 14.77 0.08
N PHE A 131 -2.18 15.18 0.93
CA PHE A 131 -2.10 14.89 2.35
C PHE A 131 -2.35 16.16 3.12
N GLN A 132 -3.30 16.16 4.06
CA GLN A 132 -3.58 17.29 4.92
C GLN A 132 -3.61 16.87 6.38
N ASN A 133 -2.98 17.66 7.24
CA ASN A 133 -2.98 17.42 8.67
C ASN A 133 -2.92 18.74 9.43
N LYS A 134 -3.75 18.88 10.47
CA LYS A 134 -3.81 20.06 11.34
C LYS A 134 -3.25 19.78 12.72
N ASP A 135 -3.15 18.52 13.10
CA ASP A 135 -2.80 18.09 14.45
C ASP A 135 -1.47 17.35 14.45
N PHE A 136 -0.48 17.84 15.19
CA PHE A 136 0.82 17.19 15.33
C PHE A 136 0.70 15.75 15.84
N GLY A 137 1.50 14.87 15.31
CA GLY A 137 1.50 13.44 15.64
C GLY A 137 0.40 12.63 14.98
N SER A 138 -0.63 13.28 14.38
CA SER A 138 -1.64 12.57 13.62
C SER A 138 -1.08 12.09 12.30
N LEU A 139 -1.41 10.83 11.95
CA LEU A 139 -0.89 10.22 10.72
C LEU A 139 -1.67 10.69 9.50
N SER A 140 -0.97 11.28 8.56
CA SER A 140 -1.45 11.60 7.21
C SER A 140 -0.45 11.02 6.23
N HIS A 141 -0.75 9.83 5.68
CA HIS A 141 0.14 9.10 4.78
C HIS A 141 -0.60 8.01 4.01
N CYS A 142 0.07 7.49 3.00
CA CYS A 142 -0.23 6.22 2.35
C CYS A 142 1.06 5.42 2.12
N LEU A 143 0.92 4.14 1.79
CA LEU A 143 2.06 3.29 1.48
C LEU A 143 1.75 2.27 0.39
N GLN A 144 2.82 1.79 -0.24
CA GLN A 144 2.77 0.69 -1.20
C GLN A 144 3.96 -0.24 -1.01
N GLY A 145 3.74 -1.55 -1.11
CA GLY A 145 4.78 -2.57 -1.04
C GLY A 145 5.16 -3.10 -2.42
N SER A 146 6.38 -3.60 -2.56
CA SER A 146 6.84 -4.36 -3.73
C SER A 146 7.92 -5.36 -3.34
N ALA A 147 7.97 -6.49 -4.07
CA ALA A 147 9.11 -7.40 -3.97
C ALA A 147 10.37 -6.75 -4.55
N ILE A 148 11.53 -7.08 -4.00
CA ILE A 148 12.82 -6.64 -4.53
C ILE A 148 13.90 -7.69 -4.23
N ASP A 149 14.82 -7.92 -5.17
CA ASP A 149 16.02 -8.73 -4.90
C ASP A 149 17.25 -7.83 -4.84
N GLY A 150 17.68 -7.47 -3.63
CA GLY A 150 18.86 -6.64 -3.41
C GLY A 150 20.18 -7.27 -3.86
N ARG A 151 20.20 -8.55 -4.24
CA ARG A 151 21.38 -9.18 -4.86
C ARG A 151 21.52 -8.83 -6.35
N THR A 152 20.42 -8.48 -7.01
CA THR A 152 20.39 -8.15 -8.43
C THR A 152 20.21 -6.65 -8.68
N ILE A 153 19.55 -5.94 -7.76
CA ILE A 153 19.30 -4.51 -7.86
C ILE A 153 20.23 -3.76 -6.91
N ALA A 154 21.00 -2.82 -7.47
CA ALA A 154 21.92 -1.97 -6.70
C ALA A 154 21.24 -0.70 -6.18
N VAL A 155 20.37 -0.11 -7.00
CA VAL A 155 19.84 1.24 -6.76
C VAL A 155 18.43 1.34 -7.34
N LEU A 156 17.57 2.05 -6.60
CA LEU A 156 16.31 2.60 -7.09
C LEU A 156 16.50 4.09 -7.37
N ASN A 157 16.03 4.56 -8.51
CA ASN A 157 15.87 5.97 -8.80
C ASN A 157 14.39 6.31 -8.75
N LEU A 158 14.03 7.26 -7.88
CA LEU A 158 12.69 7.82 -7.77
C LEU A 158 12.66 9.20 -8.39
N ASN A 159 11.62 9.46 -9.16
CA ASN A 159 11.30 10.77 -9.73
C ASN A 159 9.84 11.07 -9.46
N TYR A 160 9.54 12.25 -8.92
CA TYR A 160 8.16 12.66 -8.59
C TYR A 160 8.08 14.18 -8.51
N TRP A 161 6.86 14.69 -8.58
CA TRP A 161 6.59 16.10 -8.33
C TRP A 161 6.03 16.29 -6.92
N VAL A 162 6.39 17.39 -6.28
CA VAL A 162 6.01 17.72 -4.92
C VAL A 162 5.66 19.20 -4.79
N ARG A 163 4.58 19.49 -4.09
CA ARG A 163 4.14 20.85 -3.69
C ARG A 163 3.81 20.83 -2.21
N CYS A 164 4.13 21.93 -1.51
CA CYS A 164 3.91 22.06 -0.08
C CYS A 164 3.21 23.37 0.26
N GLU A 165 2.33 23.33 1.28
CA GLU A 165 1.70 24.53 1.84
C GLU A 165 1.72 24.44 3.38
N GLY A 166 2.39 25.40 4.02
CA GLY A 166 2.42 25.58 5.47
C GLY A 166 2.95 24.36 6.25
N ILE A 167 3.90 23.60 5.70
CA ILE A 167 4.45 22.42 6.38
C ILE A 167 5.26 22.81 7.62
N VAL A 168 4.83 22.28 8.77
CA VAL A 168 5.55 22.38 10.04
C VAL A 168 5.85 20.96 10.54
N PRO A 169 7.12 20.55 10.71
CA PRO A 169 7.50 19.28 11.30
C PRO A 169 6.95 19.11 12.71
N GLY A 170 6.64 17.88 13.10
CA GLY A 170 6.21 17.56 14.44
C GLY A 170 7.38 17.55 15.45
N GLN A 171 7.09 17.06 16.65
CA GLN A 171 8.07 17.05 17.74
C GLN A 171 9.09 15.91 17.63
N ASP A 172 8.65 14.77 17.07
CA ASP A 172 9.53 13.63 16.84
C ASP A 172 10.30 13.79 15.53
N VAL A 173 11.53 13.27 15.48
CA VAL A 173 12.40 13.30 14.30
C VAL A 173 11.79 12.56 13.09
N THR A 174 10.84 11.66 13.32
CA THR A 174 10.11 10.92 12.30
C THR A 174 8.86 11.64 11.79
N GLU A 175 8.39 12.66 12.50
CA GLU A 175 7.20 13.46 12.17
C GLU A 175 7.53 14.54 11.14
N GLN A 176 7.81 14.11 9.91
CA GLN A 176 8.24 14.99 8.82
C GLN A 176 7.54 14.64 7.52
N ALA A 177 7.18 15.68 6.76
CA ALA A 177 6.70 15.53 5.39
C ALA A 177 7.81 14.91 4.52
N ALA A 178 7.61 13.70 4.03
CA ALA A 178 8.64 12.93 3.35
C ALA A 178 8.10 11.80 2.49
N VAL A 179 8.93 11.34 1.55
CA VAL A 179 8.87 10.00 0.94
C VAL A 179 9.92 9.15 1.64
N VAL A 180 9.54 7.97 2.12
CA VAL A 180 10.42 7.05 2.82
C VAL A 180 10.37 5.69 2.14
N VAL A 181 11.52 5.14 1.81
CA VAL A 181 11.66 3.75 1.34
C VAL A 181 12.26 2.93 2.45
N HIS A 182 11.56 1.89 2.87
CA HIS A 182 12.00 0.89 3.84
C HIS A 182 12.34 -0.40 3.12
N PHE A 183 13.39 -1.08 3.56
CA PHE A 183 13.81 -2.38 3.04
C PHE A 183 13.75 -3.44 4.12
N TYR A 184 13.20 -4.61 3.77
CA TYR A 184 13.04 -5.75 4.67
C TYR A 184 13.72 -6.99 4.10
N ASP A 185 14.27 -7.83 5.00
CA ASP A 185 14.85 -9.13 4.68
C ASP A 185 13.76 -10.23 4.55
N HIS A 186 14.20 -11.47 4.34
CA HIS A 186 13.32 -12.63 4.17
C HIS A 186 12.48 -12.99 5.41
N VAL A 187 12.84 -12.51 6.60
CA VAL A 187 12.06 -12.66 7.83
C VAL A 187 11.31 -11.38 8.20
N ARG A 188 11.21 -10.43 7.26
CA ARG A 188 10.54 -9.13 7.41
C ARG A 188 11.15 -8.25 8.50
N ARG A 189 12.45 -8.36 8.77
CA ARG A 189 13.19 -7.42 9.59
C ARG A 189 13.60 -6.25 8.73
N GLU A 190 13.38 -5.02 9.20
CA GLU A 190 13.89 -3.84 8.54
C GLU A 190 15.44 -3.83 8.56
N ILE A 191 16.05 -3.72 7.39
CA ILE A 191 17.50 -3.74 7.17
C ILE A 191 18.05 -2.46 6.59
N GLY A 192 17.20 -1.49 6.35
CA GLY A 192 17.58 -0.16 5.90
C GLY A 192 16.39 0.68 5.50
N GLN A 193 16.59 1.99 5.53
CA GLN A 193 15.63 2.97 5.05
C GLN A 193 16.31 4.17 4.42
N LYS A 194 15.59 4.87 3.55
CA LYS A 194 15.98 6.16 2.99
C LYS A 194 14.83 7.14 3.11
N VAL A 195 15.07 8.23 3.80
CA VAL A 195 14.14 9.37 3.90
C VAL A 195 14.53 10.42 2.88
N MET A 196 13.55 10.88 2.11
CA MET A 196 13.69 11.89 1.05
C MET A 196 12.72 13.02 1.31
N GLY A 197 13.13 14.26 0.98
CA GLY A 197 12.31 15.45 1.23
C GLY A 197 12.62 16.09 2.56
N LYS A 198 11.89 15.75 3.63
CA LYS A 198 11.86 16.49 4.91
C LYS A 198 11.47 17.95 4.68
N TRP A 199 10.41 18.12 3.89
CA TRP A 199 9.96 19.43 3.44
C TRP A 199 9.41 20.27 4.60
N ARG A 200 9.52 21.59 4.43
CA ARG A 200 9.07 22.61 5.39
C ARG A 200 8.54 23.83 4.64
N GLY A 201 7.61 24.54 5.27
CA GLY A 201 7.05 25.79 4.72
C GLY A 201 6.19 25.53 3.49
N SER A 202 6.27 26.46 2.53
CA SER A 202 5.45 26.44 1.32
C SER A 202 6.30 26.64 0.08
N PHE A 203 6.01 25.86 -0.96
CA PHE A 203 6.58 26.03 -2.32
C PHE A 203 5.64 25.40 -3.33
N ASP A 204 5.67 25.91 -4.54
CA ASP A 204 4.91 25.37 -5.67
C ASP A 204 5.60 24.11 -6.26
N TRP A 205 4.97 23.46 -7.22
CA TRP A 205 5.45 22.22 -7.82
C TRP A 205 6.93 22.23 -8.19
N GLN A 206 7.64 21.30 -7.63
CA GLN A 206 9.06 21.04 -7.89
C GLN A 206 9.27 19.56 -8.25
N ASN A 207 10.08 19.31 -9.26
CA ASN A 207 10.51 17.95 -9.59
C ASN A 207 11.60 17.51 -8.62
N ALA A 208 11.35 16.43 -7.90
CA ALA A 208 12.27 15.81 -6.96
C ALA A 208 12.82 14.50 -7.52
N ARG A 209 14.12 14.32 -7.45
CA ARG A 209 14.82 13.09 -7.85
C ARG A 209 15.66 12.57 -6.71
N SER A 210 15.60 11.27 -6.51
CA SER A 210 16.33 10.64 -5.42
C SER A 210 16.88 9.29 -5.84
N THR A 211 18.10 9.03 -5.42
CA THR A 211 18.79 7.75 -5.61
C THR A 211 18.82 7.01 -4.29
N VAL A 212 18.33 5.79 -4.26
CA VAL A 212 18.16 4.96 -3.07
C VAL A 212 18.97 3.68 -3.21
N PRO A 213 20.11 3.54 -2.50
CA PRO A 213 20.88 2.30 -2.49
C PRO A 213 20.05 1.15 -1.90
N VAL A 214 20.06 0.01 -2.56
CA VAL A 214 19.35 -1.20 -2.11
C VAL A 214 20.28 -2.10 -1.31
N PRO A 215 19.96 -2.42 -0.05
CA PRO A 215 20.73 -3.39 0.72
C PRO A 215 20.75 -4.77 0.03
N PRO A 216 21.90 -5.48 -0.02
CA PRO A 216 21.97 -6.79 -0.70
C PRO A 216 21.01 -7.85 -0.15
N GLY A 217 20.65 -7.75 1.13
CA GLY A 217 19.69 -8.65 1.79
C GLY A 217 18.22 -8.32 1.58
N ALA A 218 17.89 -7.22 0.86
CA ALA A 218 16.50 -6.79 0.67
C ALA A 218 15.70 -7.80 -0.15
N LYS A 219 14.50 -8.12 0.35
CA LYS A 219 13.51 -9.01 -0.28
C LYS A 219 12.16 -8.33 -0.48
N GLU A 220 11.91 -7.30 0.29
CA GLU A 220 10.69 -6.48 0.21
C GLU A 220 11.07 -5.03 0.41
N MET A 221 10.40 -4.14 -0.30
CA MET A 221 10.43 -2.70 -0.04
C MET A 221 9.03 -2.18 0.24
N ILE A 222 8.94 -1.16 1.08
CA ILE A 222 7.72 -0.39 1.32
C ILE A 222 8.05 1.08 1.09
N ILE A 223 7.31 1.72 0.20
CA ILE A 223 7.34 3.17 0.01
C ILE A 223 6.19 3.76 0.84
N ARG A 224 6.50 4.72 1.68
CA ARG A 224 5.54 5.53 2.43
C ARG A 224 5.67 6.98 2.05
N ILE A 225 4.54 7.62 1.78
CA ILE A 225 4.46 9.03 1.40
C ILE A 225 3.53 9.75 2.37
N GLY A 226 3.85 10.94 2.81
CA GLY A 226 2.93 11.77 3.57
C GLY A 226 3.58 12.74 4.52
N LEU A 227 2.75 13.33 5.37
CA LEU A 227 3.14 14.26 6.43
C LEU A 227 3.74 13.55 7.64
N ASN A 228 3.40 12.26 7.86
CA ASN A 228 3.96 11.39 8.90
C ASN A 228 3.92 12.00 10.32
N GLY A 229 2.90 12.82 10.64
CA GLY A 229 2.78 13.53 11.92
C GLY A 229 3.15 15.02 11.88
N ALA A 230 3.75 15.51 10.79
CA ALA A 230 3.86 16.94 10.50
C ALA A 230 2.48 17.55 10.19
N THR A 231 2.34 18.84 10.34
CA THR A 231 1.12 19.57 9.93
C THR A 231 1.33 20.31 8.60
N GLY A 232 0.22 20.75 7.97
CA GLY A 232 0.19 21.46 6.70
C GLY A 232 -0.42 20.63 5.59
N GLN A 233 -0.04 20.95 4.34
CA GLN A 233 -0.50 20.25 3.14
C GLN A 233 0.70 19.83 2.29
N LEU A 234 0.68 18.58 1.84
CA LEU A 234 1.65 18.01 0.91
C LEU A 234 0.90 17.41 -0.27
N ASP A 235 1.25 17.81 -1.48
CA ASP A 235 0.77 17.22 -2.73
C ASP A 235 1.92 16.48 -3.43
N ILE A 236 1.65 15.31 -3.94
CA ILE A 236 2.60 14.50 -4.73
C ILE A 236 1.93 14.08 -6.03
N ASP A 237 2.69 14.09 -7.12
CA ASP A 237 2.23 13.65 -8.43
C ASP A 237 3.34 12.96 -9.22
N ASP A 238 2.96 12.12 -10.19
CA ASP A 238 3.82 11.44 -11.17
C ASP A 238 5.03 10.75 -10.53
N LEU A 239 4.77 9.88 -9.53
CA LEU A 239 5.80 9.10 -8.86
C LEU A 239 6.23 7.93 -9.74
N GLN A 240 7.45 7.97 -10.20
CA GLN A 240 8.07 6.99 -11.07
C GLN A 240 9.26 6.31 -10.38
N LEU A 241 9.46 5.04 -10.69
CA LEU A 241 10.59 4.24 -10.20
C LEU A 241 11.33 3.62 -11.38
N SER A 242 12.66 3.71 -11.35
CA SER A 242 13.55 2.96 -12.22
C SER A 242 14.68 2.31 -11.43
N ILE A 243 15.33 1.30 -12.00
CA ILE A 243 16.34 0.49 -11.30
C ILE A 243 17.70 0.56 -11.98
N ILE A 244 18.76 0.43 -11.17
CA ILE A 244 20.11 0.11 -11.64
C ILE A 244 20.48 -1.26 -11.09
N ARG A 245 20.87 -2.18 -11.97
CA ARG A 245 21.28 -3.54 -11.61
C ARG A 245 22.74 -3.55 -11.13
N ARG A 246 23.09 -4.56 -10.34
CA ARG A 246 24.47 -4.83 -9.92
C ARG A 246 25.32 -5.38 -11.05
#